data_c314e992d30f4460336d43b8dc6865bc
#
_entry.id   c314e992d30f4460336d43b8dc6865bc
#
_cell.length_a   1.000
_cell.length_b   1.000
_cell.length_c   1.000
_cell.angle_alpha   90.00
_cell.angle_beta   90.00
_cell.angle_gamma   90.00
#
_symmetry.space_group_name_H-M   'P 1'
#
loop_
_entity.id
_entity.type
_entity.pdbx_description
1 polymer ?
#
loop_
_entity_poly.entity_id
_entity_poly.type
_entity_poly.pdbx_seq_one_letter_code
_entity_poly.pdbx_strand_id
1 'polypeptide(L)'
;MPGVTKEIIKEDSVPGGPVSRFTFADGRSIYLLAEGRLINLGCATGHPSFVMSNSFTNQTIAQIDIRNNPDREIGVTRLSKELDEEVARLHLDKLGAKLTQLSSDQAEYIGVPVDGPYKPEHYRY
;
A
#
# COMPACT_ATOMS: atom_id res chain seq x y z
N MET A 1 -13.17 -29.38 12.71
CA MET A 1 -13.32 -29.11 14.15
C MET A 1 -14.67 -29.68 14.60
N PRO A 2 -14.73 -30.53 15.62
CA PRO A 2 -16.00 -31.04 16.14
C PRO A 2 -16.87 -29.88 16.67
N GLY A 3 -18.17 -29.87 16.33
CA GLY A 3 -19.11 -28.86 16.81
C GLY A 3 -19.08 -27.50 16.09
N VAL A 4 -18.40 -27.40 14.94
CA VAL A 4 -18.43 -26.19 14.08
C VAL A 4 -19.14 -26.52 12.78
N THR A 5 -20.17 -25.76 12.43
CA THR A 5 -20.86 -25.86 11.13
C THR A 5 -20.40 -24.75 10.19
N LYS A 6 -20.19 -25.08 8.91
CA LYS A 6 -19.88 -24.12 7.85
C LYS A 6 -21.11 -23.93 6.95
N GLU A 7 -21.42 -22.68 6.68
CA GLU A 7 -22.44 -22.28 5.71
C GLU A 7 -21.82 -21.30 4.70
N ILE A 8 -22.09 -21.50 3.42
CA ILE A 8 -21.66 -20.57 2.36
C ILE A 8 -22.72 -19.49 2.24
N ILE A 9 -22.36 -18.26 2.58
CA ILE A 9 -23.24 -17.07 2.48
C ILE A 9 -23.21 -16.48 1.08
N LYS A 10 -22.01 -16.47 0.45
CA LYS A 10 -21.82 -16.09 -0.95
C LYS A 10 -20.83 -17.03 -1.62
N GLU A 11 -21.15 -17.40 -2.86
CA GLU A 11 -20.27 -18.22 -3.70
C GLU A 11 -19.09 -17.41 -4.26
N ASP A 12 -18.03 -18.10 -4.69
CA ASP A 12 -16.84 -17.46 -5.30
C ASP A 12 -17.18 -16.74 -6.61
N SER A 13 -18.19 -17.22 -7.34
CA SER A 13 -18.66 -16.66 -8.61
C SER A 13 -19.49 -15.38 -8.46
N VAL A 14 -19.88 -15.00 -7.23
CA VAL A 14 -20.75 -13.86 -6.97
C VAL A 14 -19.92 -12.63 -6.57
N PRO A 15 -20.23 -11.42 -7.10
CA PRO A 15 -19.54 -10.20 -6.65
C PRO A 15 -19.57 -10.03 -5.13
N GLY A 16 -18.39 -9.80 -4.53
CA GLY A 16 -18.21 -9.71 -3.08
C GLY A 16 -18.20 -11.04 -2.34
N GLY A 17 -18.12 -12.18 -3.04
CA GLY A 17 -17.83 -13.51 -2.49
C GLY A 17 -16.36 -13.90 -2.69
N PRO A 18 -15.92 -15.08 -2.17
CA PRO A 18 -16.70 -15.98 -1.32
C PRO A 18 -16.78 -15.52 0.14
N VAL A 19 -17.91 -15.76 0.77
CA VAL A 19 -18.14 -15.50 2.20
C VAL A 19 -18.71 -16.75 2.86
N SER A 20 -18.06 -17.23 3.90
CA SER A 20 -18.51 -18.38 4.68
C SER A 20 -18.78 -17.98 6.12
N ARG A 21 -19.85 -18.50 6.71
CA ARG A 21 -20.15 -18.40 8.13
C ARG A 21 -19.77 -19.72 8.82
N PHE A 22 -19.03 -19.59 9.90
CA PHE A 22 -18.72 -20.71 10.78
C PHE A 22 -19.42 -20.48 12.12
N THR A 23 -20.32 -21.39 12.50
CA THR A 23 -21.06 -21.34 13.75
C THR A 23 -20.52 -22.39 14.72
N PHE A 24 -20.16 -21.96 15.91
CA PHE A 24 -19.66 -22.78 17.01
C PHE A 24 -20.81 -23.44 17.78
N ALA A 25 -20.49 -24.47 18.56
CA ALA A 25 -21.48 -25.21 19.37
C ALA A 25 -22.20 -24.33 20.40
N ASP A 26 -21.60 -23.22 20.82
CA ASP A 26 -22.18 -22.24 21.76
C ASP A 26 -23.06 -21.19 21.06
N GLY A 27 -23.27 -21.30 19.73
CA GLY A 27 -24.09 -20.40 18.93
C GLY A 27 -23.39 -19.12 18.43
N ARG A 28 -22.15 -18.86 18.85
CA ARG A 28 -21.36 -17.74 18.27
C ARG A 28 -20.97 -18.06 16.85
N SER A 29 -20.85 -17.03 16.02
CA SER A 29 -20.45 -17.19 14.62
C SER A 29 -19.32 -16.22 14.24
N ILE A 30 -18.47 -16.66 13.31
CA ILE A 30 -17.51 -15.83 12.61
C ILE A 30 -17.75 -15.89 11.11
N TYR A 31 -17.41 -14.83 10.41
CA TYR A 31 -17.45 -14.77 8.95
C TYR A 31 -16.04 -14.81 8.39
N LEU A 32 -15.78 -15.77 7.52
CA LEU A 32 -14.53 -15.87 6.77
C LEU A 32 -14.75 -15.26 5.38
N LEU A 33 -14.01 -14.21 5.08
CA LEU A 33 -14.06 -13.52 3.80
C LEU A 33 -12.95 -14.03 2.88
N ALA A 34 -13.25 -14.15 1.58
CA ALA A 34 -12.32 -14.56 0.53
C ALA A 34 -11.57 -15.88 0.84
N GLU A 35 -12.12 -16.74 1.71
CA GLU A 35 -11.47 -17.98 2.19
C GLU A 35 -10.05 -17.73 2.77
N GLY A 36 -9.83 -16.58 3.39
CA GLY A 36 -8.53 -16.16 3.92
C GLY A 36 -7.54 -15.63 2.88
N ARG A 37 -7.97 -15.46 1.62
CA ARG A 37 -7.18 -14.84 0.55
C ARG A 37 -7.22 -13.31 0.65
N LEU A 38 -6.62 -12.61 -0.33
CA LEU A 38 -6.63 -11.13 -0.42
C LEU A 38 -8.07 -10.60 -0.52
N ILE A 39 -8.53 -9.97 0.54
CA ILE A 39 -9.93 -9.56 0.71
C ILE A 39 -10.35 -8.44 -0.24
N ASN A 40 -9.43 -7.50 -0.53
CA ASN A 40 -9.64 -6.40 -1.46
C ASN A 40 -9.89 -6.85 -2.90
N LEU A 41 -9.40 -8.03 -3.27
CA LEU A 41 -9.63 -8.64 -4.59
C LEU A 41 -10.73 -9.70 -4.54
N GLY A 42 -10.79 -10.50 -3.47
CA GLY A 42 -11.75 -11.61 -3.34
C GLY A 42 -13.16 -11.16 -2.97
N CYS A 43 -13.31 -10.15 -2.11
CA CYS A 43 -14.61 -9.69 -1.60
C CYS A 43 -14.88 -8.20 -1.87
N ALA A 44 -14.00 -7.51 -2.61
CA ALA A 44 -14.14 -6.09 -2.97
C ALA A 44 -13.69 -5.85 -4.41
N THR A 45 -13.65 -4.60 -4.83
CA THR A 45 -13.34 -4.19 -6.21
C THR A 45 -11.86 -3.86 -6.44
N GLY A 46 -10.99 -4.18 -5.48
CA GLY A 46 -9.57 -3.81 -5.52
C GLY A 46 -9.33 -2.35 -5.13
N HIS A 47 -8.10 -1.88 -5.36
CA HIS A 47 -7.75 -0.48 -5.14
C HIS A 47 -8.14 0.39 -6.33
N PRO A 48 -8.51 1.66 -6.10
CA PRO A 48 -8.73 2.62 -7.18
C PRO A 48 -7.48 2.79 -8.06
N SER A 49 -7.70 3.01 -9.36
CA SER A 49 -6.62 3.16 -10.35
C SER A 49 -5.60 4.24 -9.95
N PHE A 50 -6.06 5.34 -9.36
CA PHE A 50 -5.17 6.41 -8.89
C PHE A 50 -4.23 5.94 -7.77
N VAL A 51 -4.72 5.14 -6.82
CA VAL A 51 -3.88 4.56 -5.75
C VAL A 51 -2.84 3.61 -6.34
N MET A 52 -3.25 2.76 -7.29
CA MET A 52 -2.35 1.84 -7.97
C MET A 52 -1.34 2.55 -8.89
N SER A 53 -1.68 3.73 -9.43
CA SER A 53 -0.75 4.56 -10.19
C SER A 53 0.49 4.92 -9.38
N ASN A 54 0.35 5.26 -8.09
CA ASN A 54 1.50 5.51 -7.22
C ASN A 54 2.40 4.26 -7.08
N SER A 55 1.79 3.09 -6.91
CA SER A 55 2.53 1.82 -6.81
C SER A 55 3.27 1.49 -8.11
N PHE A 56 2.63 1.64 -9.26
CA PHE A 56 3.26 1.38 -10.56
C PHE A 56 4.36 2.39 -10.90
N THR A 57 4.18 3.65 -10.55
CA THR A 57 5.22 4.67 -10.70
C THR A 57 6.44 4.31 -9.86
N ASN A 58 6.24 3.91 -8.61
CA ASN A 58 7.33 3.46 -7.75
C ASN A 58 8.08 2.25 -8.33
N GLN A 59 7.35 1.25 -8.85
CA GLN A 59 7.95 0.09 -9.52
C GLN A 59 8.75 0.49 -10.76
N THR A 60 8.26 1.43 -11.56
CA THR A 60 8.94 1.93 -12.75
C THR A 60 10.23 2.67 -12.38
N ILE A 61 10.17 3.56 -11.39
CA ILE A 61 11.33 4.29 -10.87
C ILE A 61 12.38 3.31 -10.32
N ALA A 62 11.94 2.26 -9.61
CA ALA A 62 12.85 1.23 -9.11
C ALA A 62 13.60 0.50 -10.24
N GLN A 63 12.92 0.19 -11.36
CA GLN A 63 13.57 -0.43 -12.51
C GLN A 63 14.58 0.51 -13.18
N ILE A 64 14.25 1.80 -13.29
CA ILE A 64 15.17 2.82 -13.80
C ILE A 64 16.40 2.95 -12.89
N ASP A 65 16.19 2.99 -11.58
CA ASP A 65 17.27 3.07 -10.60
C ASP A 65 18.22 1.84 -10.68
N ILE A 66 17.67 0.65 -10.78
CA ILE A 66 18.46 -0.58 -10.99
C ILE A 66 19.26 -0.51 -12.30
N ARG A 67 18.65 -0.05 -13.38
CA ARG A 67 19.32 0.10 -14.68
C ARG A 67 20.47 1.09 -14.65
N ASN A 68 20.31 2.17 -13.90
CA ASN A 68 21.32 3.23 -13.78
C ASN A 68 22.46 2.88 -12.81
N ASN A 69 22.28 1.87 -11.97
CA ASN A 69 23.26 1.42 -10.98
C ASN A 69 23.57 -0.08 -11.18
N PRO A 70 24.21 -0.47 -12.31
CA PRO A 70 24.43 -1.88 -12.66
C PRO A 70 25.42 -2.60 -11.72
N ASP A 71 26.28 -1.87 -11.03
CA ASP A 71 27.30 -2.41 -10.11
C ASP A 71 26.78 -2.62 -8.69
N ARG A 72 25.48 -2.44 -8.48
CA ARG A 72 24.84 -2.67 -7.18
C ARG A 72 24.97 -4.13 -6.75
N GLU A 73 25.26 -4.37 -5.48
CA GLU A 73 25.28 -5.71 -4.91
C GLU A 73 23.91 -6.40 -5.07
N ILE A 74 23.96 -7.72 -5.33
CA ILE A 74 22.73 -8.53 -5.41
C ILE A 74 22.11 -8.65 -4.02
N GLY A 75 20.90 -8.16 -3.86
CA GLY A 75 20.22 -8.16 -2.56
C GLY A 75 18.95 -7.34 -2.58
N VAL A 76 18.35 -7.19 -1.39
CA VAL A 76 17.19 -6.32 -1.18
C VAL A 76 17.66 -4.93 -0.80
N THR A 77 17.42 -3.97 -1.67
CA THR A 77 17.73 -2.55 -1.44
C THR A 77 16.45 -1.74 -1.34
N ARG A 78 16.47 -0.72 -0.49
CA ARG A 78 15.39 0.27 -0.42
C ARG A 78 15.70 1.41 -1.39
N LEU A 79 14.67 1.91 -2.07
CA LEU A 79 14.78 3.16 -2.84
C LEU A 79 15.13 4.32 -1.91
N SER A 80 15.82 5.32 -2.47
CA SER A 80 16.11 6.55 -1.74
C SER A 80 14.83 7.33 -1.44
N LYS A 81 14.88 8.19 -0.42
CA LYS A 81 13.75 9.02 -0.04
C LYS A 81 13.37 10.04 -1.11
N GLU A 82 14.36 10.51 -1.87
CA GLU A 82 14.16 11.41 -3.01
C GLU A 82 13.31 10.74 -4.10
N LEU A 83 13.60 9.50 -4.44
CA LEU A 83 12.83 8.73 -5.43
C LEU A 83 11.41 8.43 -4.94
N ASP A 84 11.23 8.15 -3.66
CA ASP A 84 9.91 7.96 -3.06
C ASP A 84 9.09 9.26 -3.07
N GLU A 85 9.72 10.41 -2.78
CA GLU A 85 9.08 11.72 -2.87
C GLU A 85 8.71 12.10 -4.31
N GLU A 86 9.52 11.70 -5.29
CA GLU A 86 9.23 11.94 -6.70
C GLU A 86 7.94 11.25 -7.13
N VAL A 87 7.65 10.05 -6.62
CA VAL A 87 6.35 9.39 -6.84
C VAL A 87 5.19 10.28 -6.39
N ALA A 88 5.31 10.91 -5.22
CA ALA A 88 4.29 11.83 -4.72
C ALA A 88 4.18 13.08 -5.61
N ARG A 89 5.30 13.70 -5.99
CA ARG A 89 5.33 14.90 -6.84
C ARG A 89 4.61 14.68 -8.16
N LEU A 90 4.85 13.56 -8.82
CA LEU A 90 4.21 13.20 -10.09
C LEU A 90 2.67 13.06 -10.01
N HIS A 91 2.12 12.91 -8.80
CA HIS A 91 0.69 12.72 -8.59
C HIS A 91 -0.04 13.95 -8.02
N LEU A 92 0.69 14.95 -7.50
CA LEU A 92 0.11 16.11 -6.82
C LEU A 92 -0.82 16.93 -7.72
N ASP A 93 -0.40 17.20 -8.95
CA ASP A 93 -1.18 18.01 -9.89
C ASP A 93 -2.55 17.39 -10.19
N LYS A 94 -2.61 16.06 -10.27
CA LYS A 94 -3.86 15.34 -10.49
C LYS A 94 -4.88 15.53 -9.35
N LEU A 95 -4.36 15.78 -8.15
CA LEU A 95 -5.16 16.06 -6.95
C LEU A 95 -5.47 17.55 -6.77
N GLY A 96 -4.91 18.41 -7.61
CA GLY A 96 -4.95 19.86 -7.40
C GLY A 96 -4.17 20.30 -6.15
N ALA A 97 -3.22 19.48 -5.70
CA ALA A 97 -2.39 19.74 -4.53
C ALA A 97 -1.02 20.28 -4.92
N LYS A 98 -0.42 21.04 -4.02
CA LYS A 98 0.95 21.54 -4.16
C LYS A 98 1.77 21.13 -2.95
N LEU A 99 3.03 20.75 -3.18
CA LEU A 99 3.96 20.51 -2.10
C LEU A 99 4.25 21.84 -1.38
N THR A 100 4.15 21.84 -0.05
CA THR A 100 4.48 22.99 0.77
C THR A 100 5.98 23.28 0.65
N GLN A 101 6.34 24.56 0.41
CA GLN A 101 7.71 25.02 0.55
C GLN A 101 7.93 25.42 2.00
N LEU A 102 8.88 24.77 2.66
CA LEU A 102 9.21 25.06 4.05
C LEU A 102 10.07 26.32 4.15
N SER A 103 9.82 27.17 5.15
CA SER A 103 10.81 28.15 5.57
C SER A 103 11.94 27.45 6.34
N SER A 104 13.08 28.15 6.50
CA SER A 104 14.19 27.66 7.32
C SER A 104 13.75 27.29 8.73
N ASP A 105 12.94 28.13 9.37
CA ASP A 105 12.45 27.92 10.73
C ASP A 105 11.51 26.69 10.83
N GLN A 106 10.69 26.48 9.79
CA GLN A 106 9.83 25.29 9.71
C GLN A 106 10.65 24.02 9.52
N ALA A 107 11.62 24.05 8.61
CA ALA A 107 12.49 22.91 8.34
C ALA A 107 13.33 22.54 9.57
N GLU A 108 13.88 23.53 10.28
CA GLU A 108 14.61 23.33 11.55
C GLU A 108 13.71 22.72 12.64
N TYR A 109 12.50 23.25 12.79
CA TYR A 109 11.54 22.76 13.79
C TYR A 109 11.18 21.29 13.62
N ILE A 110 10.97 20.84 12.37
CA ILE A 110 10.62 19.45 12.06
C ILE A 110 11.84 18.55 11.80
N GLY A 111 13.05 19.11 11.74
CA GLY A 111 14.31 18.37 11.60
C GLY A 111 14.52 17.79 10.20
N VAL A 112 14.16 18.53 9.15
CA VAL A 112 14.36 18.11 7.74
C VAL A 112 15.00 19.25 6.93
N PRO A 113 15.66 18.95 5.79
CA PRO A 113 16.15 19.99 4.87
C PRO A 113 14.99 20.81 4.27
N VAL A 114 15.25 22.08 3.92
CA VAL A 114 14.26 22.97 3.28
C VAL A 114 13.73 22.39 1.96
N ASP A 115 14.62 21.80 1.18
CA ASP A 115 14.31 21.24 -0.15
C ASP A 115 14.04 19.72 -0.13
N GLY A 116 13.97 19.11 1.06
CA GLY A 116 13.78 17.68 1.24
C GLY A 116 15.11 16.89 1.28
N PRO A 117 15.06 15.59 1.43
CA PRO A 117 13.86 14.79 1.64
C PRO A 117 13.16 15.12 2.97
N TYR A 118 11.82 15.08 2.97
CA TYR A 118 11.00 15.48 4.12
C TYR A 118 10.74 14.36 5.12
N LYS A 119 11.24 13.15 4.83
CA LYS A 119 11.18 12.00 5.72
C LYS A 119 12.49 11.88 6.50
N PRO A 120 12.48 11.94 7.85
CA PRO A 120 13.68 11.77 8.66
C PRO A 120 14.26 10.35 8.51
N GLU A 121 15.57 10.17 8.88
CA GLU A 121 16.29 8.91 8.70
C GLU A 121 15.64 7.70 9.37
N HIS A 122 15.00 7.90 10.52
CA HIS A 122 14.32 6.84 11.25
C HIS A 122 13.00 6.42 10.61
N TYR A 123 12.47 7.17 9.66
CA TYR A 123 11.23 6.83 8.97
C TYR A 123 11.50 5.70 7.97
N ARG A 124 10.80 4.59 8.13
CA ARG A 124 11.09 3.35 7.39
C ARG A 124 10.39 3.23 6.04
N TYR A 125 9.41 4.09 5.78
CA TYR A 125 8.57 4.01 4.57
C TYR A 125 8.59 5.32 3.80
#